data_ee047589851144cf63ab0179a13c9d56
#
_entry.id   ee047589851144cf63ab0179a13c9d56
#
_cell.length_a   1.000
_cell.length_b   1.000
_cell.length_c   1.000
_cell.angle_alpha   90.00
_cell.angle_beta   90.00
_cell.angle_gamma   90.00
#
_symmetry.space_group_name_H-M   'P 1'
#
loop_
_entity.id
_entity.type
_entity.pdbx_description
1 polymer ?
#
loop_
_entity_poly.entity_id
_entity_poly.type
_entity_poly.pdbx_seq_one_letter_code
_entity_poly.pdbx_strand_id
1 'polypeptide(L)'
;MTLETKTYFEIQLDQLVKEHYLPEYYYVQVRQSKSFMEKYLSEKIELKKIASTAFMSRFHYTRIFKRVYGLSPRQYLKDLRINKGKELLKQGLSISQVCFEVGYDSLPTFCNTFKKATGYPPRGFQNLNKSNLE
;
A
#
# COMPACT_ATOMS: atom_id res chain seq x y z
N MET A 1 -2.02 19.06 14.10
CA MET A 1 -2.61 17.92 13.36
C MET A 1 -4.04 17.73 13.84
N THR A 2 -4.96 17.96 12.97
CA THR A 2 -6.38 17.78 13.28
C THR A 2 -6.74 16.29 13.22
N LEU A 3 -7.21 15.76 14.33
CA LEU A 3 -7.75 14.41 14.36
C LEU A 3 -9.12 14.43 13.68
N GLU A 4 -9.28 13.63 12.64
CA GLU A 4 -10.60 13.43 12.08
C GLU A 4 -11.47 12.67 13.08
N THR A 5 -12.55 13.32 13.54
CA THR A 5 -13.54 12.65 14.37
C THR A 5 -14.58 12.02 13.45
N LYS A 6 -15.00 10.81 13.77
CA LYS A 6 -16.06 10.13 13.03
C LYS A 6 -17.37 10.86 13.24
N THR A 7 -18.11 11.08 12.15
CA THR A 7 -19.47 11.57 12.22
C THR A 7 -20.38 10.45 12.71
N TYR A 8 -21.56 10.84 13.21
CA TYR A 8 -22.60 9.87 13.60
C TYR A 8 -22.96 8.92 12.44
N PHE A 9 -23.04 9.47 11.24
CA PHE A 9 -23.33 8.69 10.03
C PHE A 9 -22.25 7.64 9.75
N GLU A 10 -20.99 8.00 9.90
CA GLU A 10 -19.87 7.07 9.70
C GLU A 10 -19.85 5.95 10.73
N ILE A 11 -20.20 6.26 12.00
CA ILE A 11 -20.30 5.25 13.04
C ILE A 11 -21.39 4.24 12.71
N GLN A 12 -22.52 4.71 12.22
CA GLN A 12 -23.63 3.84 11.82
C GLN A 12 -23.27 2.97 10.62
N LEU A 13 -22.57 3.54 9.63
CA LEU A 13 -22.06 2.77 8.50
C LEU A 13 -21.09 1.68 8.93
N ASP A 14 -20.20 1.99 9.88
CA ASP A 14 -19.25 1.02 10.42
C ASP A 14 -19.98 -0.15 11.08
N GLN A 15 -21.05 0.13 11.81
CA GLN A 15 -21.87 -0.92 12.44
C GLN A 15 -22.56 -1.79 11.39
N LEU A 16 -23.12 -1.17 10.36
CA LEU A 16 -23.77 -1.89 9.25
C LEU A 16 -22.76 -2.80 8.53
N VAL A 17 -21.54 -2.32 8.32
CA VAL A 17 -20.48 -3.09 7.69
C VAL A 17 -20.11 -4.31 8.54
N LYS A 18 -20.12 -4.19 9.86
CA LYS A 18 -19.81 -5.31 10.77
C LYS A 18 -20.90 -6.37 10.79
N GLU A 19 -22.15 -5.96 10.72
CA GLU A 19 -23.31 -6.81 10.96
C GLU A 19 -23.92 -7.37 9.68
N HIS A 20 -23.69 -6.70 8.55
CA HIS A 20 -24.38 -6.99 7.31
C HIS A 20 -23.42 -7.17 6.14
N TYR A 21 -23.95 -7.71 5.06
CA TYR A 21 -23.27 -7.85 3.79
C TYR A 21 -22.92 -6.47 3.19
N LEU A 22 -21.69 -6.31 2.70
CA LEU A 22 -21.26 -5.05 2.10
C LEU A 22 -21.98 -4.81 0.76
N PRO A 23 -22.56 -3.60 0.57
CA PRO A 23 -23.11 -3.23 -0.74
C PRO A 23 -22.07 -3.30 -1.85
N GLU A 24 -22.50 -3.69 -3.05
CA GLU A 24 -21.62 -3.87 -4.20
C GLU A 24 -20.81 -2.62 -4.55
N TYR A 25 -21.39 -1.43 -4.41
CA TYR A 25 -20.68 -0.19 -4.74
C TYR A 25 -19.42 0.03 -3.88
N TYR A 26 -19.36 -0.51 -2.67
CA TYR A 26 -18.15 -0.43 -1.84
C TYR A 26 -17.00 -1.20 -2.47
N TYR A 27 -17.26 -2.37 -3.04
CA TYR A 27 -16.24 -3.14 -3.74
C TYR A 27 -15.69 -2.38 -4.94
N VAL A 28 -16.56 -1.72 -5.71
CA VAL A 28 -16.15 -0.91 -6.86
C VAL A 28 -15.27 0.26 -6.43
N GLN A 29 -15.70 0.99 -5.40
CA GLN A 29 -14.98 2.16 -4.90
C GLN A 29 -13.60 1.79 -4.33
N VAL A 30 -13.54 0.71 -3.57
CA VAL A 30 -12.28 0.24 -2.98
C VAL A 30 -11.33 -0.27 -4.07
N ARG A 31 -11.86 -0.92 -5.10
CA ARG A 31 -11.07 -1.35 -6.25
C ARG A 31 -10.48 -0.16 -7.01
N GLN A 32 -11.24 0.93 -7.15
CA GLN A 32 -10.73 2.17 -7.75
C GLN A 32 -9.56 2.73 -6.96
N SER A 33 -9.63 2.72 -5.63
CA SER A 33 -8.54 3.16 -4.78
C SER A 33 -7.29 2.29 -4.94
N LYS A 34 -7.48 1.00 -5.10
CA LYS A 34 -6.40 0.05 -5.34
C LYS A 34 -5.68 0.36 -6.64
N SER A 35 -6.43 0.62 -7.71
CA SER A 35 -5.87 1.03 -9.00
C SER A 35 -5.10 2.34 -8.91
N PHE A 36 -5.60 3.28 -8.12
CA PHE A 36 -4.90 4.54 -7.86
C PHE A 36 -3.54 4.30 -7.18
N MET A 37 -3.49 3.44 -6.15
CA MET A 37 -2.25 3.10 -5.49
C MET A 37 -1.24 2.43 -6.44
N GLU A 38 -1.71 1.52 -7.28
CA GLU A 38 -0.87 0.84 -8.26
C GLU A 38 -0.27 1.83 -9.27
N LYS A 39 -1.05 2.81 -9.70
CA LYS A 39 -0.61 3.81 -10.67
C LYS A 39 0.38 4.81 -10.09
N TYR A 40 0.18 5.21 -8.84
CA TYR A 40 0.95 6.28 -8.20
C TYR A 40 1.84 5.81 -7.06
N LEU A 41 2.21 4.53 -7.03
CA LEU A 41 2.99 3.94 -5.93
C LEU A 41 4.33 4.64 -5.67
N SER A 42 4.93 5.22 -6.71
CA SER A 42 6.22 5.92 -6.61
C SER A 42 6.10 7.33 -6.03
N GLU A 43 4.90 7.84 -5.88
CA GLU A 43 4.66 9.17 -5.35
C GLU A 43 4.35 9.11 -3.85
N LYS A 44 4.54 10.24 -3.16
CA LYS A 44 4.18 10.36 -1.76
C LYS A 44 2.67 10.51 -1.63
N ILE A 45 1.99 9.38 -1.39
CA ILE A 45 0.54 9.33 -1.32
C ILE A 45 0.10 9.29 0.15
N GLU A 46 -0.76 10.25 0.52
CA GLU A 46 -1.36 10.26 1.85
C GLU A 46 -2.62 9.40 1.87
N LEU A 47 -2.88 8.73 3.01
CA LEU A 47 -4.07 7.89 3.20
C LEU A 47 -5.36 8.66 2.92
N LYS A 48 -5.42 9.92 3.32
CA LYS A 48 -6.58 10.79 3.05
C LYS A 48 -6.86 10.92 1.54
N LYS A 49 -5.81 11.06 0.74
CA LYS A 49 -5.93 11.16 -0.72
C LYS A 49 -6.43 9.84 -1.31
N ILE A 50 -5.89 8.73 -0.86
CA ILE A 50 -6.32 7.41 -1.32
C ILE A 50 -7.81 7.21 -0.99
N ALA A 51 -8.21 7.50 0.24
CA ALA A 51 -9.60 7.37 0.68
C ALA A 51 -10.54 8.24 -0.16
N SER A 52 -10.11 9.43 -0.55
CA SER A 52 -10.92 10.33 -1.38
C SER A 52 -11.20 9.74 -2.76
N THR A 53 -10.31 8.93 -3.30
CA THR A 53 -10.56 8.25 -4.58
C THR A 53 -11.67 7.21 -4.48
N ALA A 54 -11.96 6.75 -3.28
CA ALA A 54 -13.07 5.83 -2.98
C ALA A 54 -14.29 6.57 -2.44
N PHE A 55 -14.27 7.91 -2.44
CA PHE A 55 -15.37 8.75 -1.91
C PHE A 55 -15.69 8.45 -0.44
N MET A 56 -14.66 8.18 0.36
CA MET A 56 -14.78 7.81 1.77
C MET A 56 -13.84 8.64 2.63
N SER A 57 -14.20 8.77 3.94
CA SER A 57 -13.24 9.25 4.93
C SER A 57 -12.14 8.20 5.13
N ARG A 58 -10.98 8.62 5.66
CA ARG A 58 -9.88 7.68 5.89
C ARG A 58 -10.24 6.57 6.88
N PHE A 59 -11.06 6.86 7.89
CA PHE A 59 -11.51 5.86 8.87
C PHE A 59 -12.41 4.81 8.25
N HIS A 60 -13.42 5.25 7.52
CA HIS A 60 -14.36 4.38 6.82
C HIS A 60 -13.63 3.55 5.76
N TYR A 61 -12.82 4.21 4.95
CA TYR A 61 -12.03 3.57 3.90
C TYR A 61 -11.13 2.46 4.44
N THR A 62 -10.38 2.73 5.52
CA THR A 62 -9.47 1.75 6.11
C THR A 62 -10.21 0.49 6.55
N ARG A 63 -11.38 0.64 7.15
CA ARG A 63 -12.19 -0.50 7.60
C ARG A 63 -12.75 -1.30 6.44
N ILE A 64 -13.32 -0.63 5.44
CA ILE A 64 -13.87 -1.28 4.26
C ILE A 64 -12.76 -2.01 3.49
N PHE A 65 -11.64 -1.33 3.26
CA PHE A 65 -10.49 -1.91 2.55
C PHE A 65 -10.00 -3.19 3.24
N LYS A 66 -9.81 -3.12 4.56
CA LYS A 66 -9.35 -4.26 5.34
C LYS A 66 -10.35 -5.42 5.29
N ARG A 67 -11.65 -5.11 5.33
CA ARG A 67 -12.69 -6.13 5.22
C ARG A 67 -12.69 -6.81 3.86
N VAL A 68 -12.48 -6.06 2.79
CA VAL A 68 -12.48 -6.59 1.42
C VAL A 68 -11.21 -7.36 1.11
N TYR A 69 -10.04 -6.83 1.49
CA TYR A 69 -8.74 -7.37 1.08
C TYR A 69 -7.95 -8.06 2.20
N GLY A 70 -8.41 -7.97 3.45
CA GLY A 70 -7.76 -8.64 4.58
C GLY A 70 -6.54 -7.91 5.15
N LEU A 71 -6.14 -6.77 4.58
CA LEU A 71 -5.01 -5.97 5.05
C LEU A 71 -5.34 -4.49 4.90
N SER A 72 -4.61 -3.64 5.64
CA SER A 72 -4.85 -2.20 5.59
C SER A 72 -4.35 -1.59 4.27
N PRO A 73 -4.86 -0.42 3.87
CA PRO A 73 -4.35 0.28 2.69
C PRO A 73 -2.85 0.57 2.75
N ARG A 74 -2.35 0.94 3.93
CA ARG A 74 -0.90 1.20 4.12
C ARG A 74 -0.08 -0.06 3.91
N GLN A 75 -0.54 -1.19 4.42
CA GLN A 75 0.13 -2.47 4.23
C GLN A 75 0.12 -2.85 2.75
N TYR A 76 -1.00 -2.65 2.08
CA TYR A 76 -1.13 -2.93 0.65
C TYR A 76 -0.16 -2.08 -0.18
N LEU A 77 -0.08 -0.77 0.10
CA LEU A 77 0.84 0.13 -0.61
C LEU A 77 2.30 -0.28 -0.36
N LYS A 78 2.64 -0.65 0.88
CA LYS A 78 3.97 -1.14 1.20
C LYS A 78 4.31 -2.40 0.38
N ASP A 79 3.39 -3.34 0.31
CA ASP A 79 3.59 -4.57 -0.47
C ASP A 79 3.76 -4.29 -1.95
N LEU A 80 2.98 -3.35 -2.51
CA LEU A 80 3.14 -2.91 -3.90
C LEU A 80 4.54 -2.37 -4.16
N ARG A 81 5.03 -1.51 -3.28
CA ARG A 81 6.36 -0.90 -3.40
C ARG A 81 7.47 -1.94 -3.30
N ILE A 82 7.36 -2.86 -2.35
CA ILE A 82 8.35 -3.93 -2.19
C ILE A 82 8.36 -4.86 -3.41
N ASN A 83 7.20 -5.23 -3.91
CA ASN A 83 7.10 -6.09 -5.09
C ASN A 83 7.68 -5.42 -6.33
N LYS A 84 7.40 -4.13 -6.53
CA LYS A 84 8.02 -3.37 -7.61
C LYS A 84 9.53 -3.28 -7.43
N GLY A 85 9.99 -3.10 -6.20
CA GLY A 85 11.42 -3.10 -5.87
C GLY A 85 12.10 -4.40 -6.24
N LYS A 86 11.46 -5.53 -5.97
CA LYS A 86 11.97 -6.85 -6.39
C LYS A 86 12.17 -6.93 -7.90
N GLU A 87 11.19 -6.48 -8.67
CA GLU A 87 11.26 -6.47 -10.13
C GLU A 87 12.44 -5.63 -10.63
N LEU A 88 12.56 -4.40 -10.11
CA LEU A 88 13.61 -3.48 -10.53
C LEU A 88 15.02 -3.96 -10.14
N LEU A 89 15.15 -4.56 -8.96
CA LEU A 89 16.42 -5.16 -8.54
C LEU A 89 16.83 -6.31 -9.46
N LYS A 90 15.88 -7.14 -9.87
CA LYS A 90 16.14 -8.23 -10.82
C LYS A 90 16.58 -7.70 -12.19
N GLN A 91 16.11 -6.51 -12.57
CA GLN A 91 16.53 -5.86 -13.82
C GLN A 91 17.92 -5.24 -13.74
N GLY A 92 18.54 -5.22 -12.57
CA GLY A 92 19.89 -4.74 -12.38
C GLY A 92 20.03 -3.27 -12.02
N LEU A 93 18.92 -2.58 -11.69
CA LEU A 93 19.00 -1.20 -11.23
C LEU A 93 19.73 -1.10 -9.89
N SER A 94 20.40 0.03 -9.66
CA SER A 94 21.07 0.27 -8.38
C SER A 94 20.07 0.35 -7.24
N ILE A 95 20.52 0.04 -6.03
CA ILE A 95 19.67 0.09 -4.83
C ILE A 95 19.09 1.50 -4.64
N SER A 96 19.90 2.55 -4.85
CA SER A 96 19.44 3.93 -4.74
C SER A 96 18.35 4.27 -5.75
N GLN A 97 18.50 3.85 -6.99
CA GLN A 97 17.48 4.07 -8.02
C GLN A 97 16.19 3.38 -7.66
N VAL A 98 16.26 2.11 -7.24
CA VAL A 98 15.07 1.36 -6.85
C VAL A 98 14.35 2.03 -5.68
N CYS A 99 15.09 2.46 -4.67
CA CYS A 99 14.54 3.16 -3.50
C CYS A 99 13.62 4.32 -3.91
N PHE A 100 14.11 5.21 -4.76
CA PHE A 100 13.35 6.38 -5.17
C PHE A 100 12.24 6.04 -6.17
N GLU A 101 12.47 5.11 -7.06
CA GLU A 101 11.46 4.73 -8.05
C GLU A 101 10.25 4.04 -7.42
N VAL A 102 10.42 3.35 -6.30
CA VAL A 102 9.30 2.71 -5.61
C VAL A 102 8.66 3.61 -4.54
N GLY A 103 9.08 4.87 -4.44
CA GLY A 103 8.41 5.86 -3.62
C GLY A 103 8.98 6.07 -2.23
N TYR A 104 10.17 5.56 -1.93
CA TYR A 104 10.86 5.86 -0.68
C TYR A 104 11.80 7.05 -0.87
N ASP A 105 11.81 7.96 0.10
CA ASP A 105 12.70 9.12 0.12
C ASP A 105 13.93 8.91 1.01
N SER A 106 14.00 7.78 1.69
CA SER A 106 15.10 7.43 2.61
C SER A 106 15.61 6.03 2.29
N LEU A 107 16.88 5.94 1.93
CA LEU A 107 17.51 4.65 1.62
C LEU A 107 17.50 3.71 2.83
N PRO A 108 17.84 4.15 4.07
CA PRO A 108 17.75 3.27 5.23
C PRO A 108 16.34 2.74 5.47
N THR A 109 15.31 3.56 5.30
CA THR A 109 13.92 3.15 5.46
C THR A 109 13.55 2.06 4.45
N PHE A 110 13.92 2.28 3.19
CA PHE A 110 13.69 1.29 2.14
C PHE A 110 14.38 -0.04 2.45
N CYS A 111 15.67 0.01 2.78
CA CYS A 111 16.46 -1.19 3.07
C CYS A 111 15.89 -1.98 4.26
N ASN A 112 15.52 -1.30 5.34
CA ASN A 112 14.94 -1.93 6.51
C ASN A 112 13.57 -2.55 6.21
N THR A 113 12.72 -1.82 5.50
CA THR A 113 11.39 -2.31 5.12
C THR A 113 11.51 -3.53 4.19
N PHE A 114 12.40 -3.45 3.21
CA PHE A 114 12.64 -4.54 2.27
C PHE A 114 13.14 -5.80 2.99
N LYS A 115 14.11 -5.64 3.91
CA LYS A 115 14.65 -6.76 4.68
C LYS A 115 13.57 -7.40 5.55
N LYS A 116 12.74 -6.62 6.20
CA LYS A 116 11.63 -7.15 7.03
C LYS A 116 10.62 -7.92 6.17
N ALA A 117 10.34 -7.44 4.98
CA ALA A 117 9.35 -8.06 4.10
C ALA A 117 9.86 -9.31 3.39
N THR A 118 11.14 -9.35 3.04
CA THR A 118 11.72 -10.42 2.19
C THR A 118 12.68 -11.34 2.92
N GLY A 119 13.19 -10.93 4.09
CA GLY A 119 14.24 -11.64 4.82
C GLY A 119 15.66 -11.27 4.35
N TYR A 120 15.80 -10.48 3.28
CA TYR A 120 17.09 -10.10 2.71
C TYR A 120 17.18 -8.60 2.50
N PRO A 121 18.34 -7.96 2.75
CA PRO A 121 18.52 -6.59 2.30
C PRO A 121 18.50 -6.51 0.78
N PRO A 122 18.21 -5.33 0.18
CA PRO A 122 18.08 -5.23 -1.28
C PRO A 122 19.29 -5.75 -2.06
N ARG A 123 20.49 -5.45 -1.60
CA ARG A 123 21.71 -5.93 -2.25
C ARG A 123 21.81 -7.46 -2.17
N GLY A 124 21.54 -8.04 -1.00
CA GLY A 124 21.55 -9.48 -0.83
C GLY A 124 20.52 -10.17 -1.73
N PHE A 125 19.33 -9.60 -1.83
CA PHE A 125 18.28 -10.08 -2.71
C PHE A 125 18.71 -10.01 -4.19
N GLN A 126 19.32 -8.89 -4.60
CA GLN A 126 19.81 -8.72 -5.97
C GLN A 126 20.88 -9.73 -6.31
N ASN A 127 21.81 -9.97 -5.40
CA ASN A 127 22.89 -10.95 -5.60
C ASN A 127 22.37 -12.38 -5.71
N LEU A 128 21.38 -12.76 -4.92
CA LEU A 128 20.73 -14.08 -5.02
C LEU A 128 20.13 -14.30 -6.39
N ASN A 129 19.47 -13.28 -6.94
CA ASN A 129 18.84 -13.39 -8.26
C ASN A 129 19.86 -13.44 -9.39
N LYS A 130 21.01 -12.79 -9.25
CA LYS A 130 22.11 -12.93 -10.21
C LYS A 130 22.66 -14.36 -10.23
N SER A 131 22.84 -14.96 -9.05
CA SER A 131 23.33 -16.34 -8.94
C SER A 131 22.37 -17.33 -9.57
N ASN A 132 21.07 -17.10 -9.49
CA ASN A 132 20.05 -17.97 -10.05
C ASN A 132 19.92 -17.83 -11.58
N LEU A 133 20.48 -16.77 -12.19
CA LEU A 133 20.44 -16.54 -13.63
C LEU A 133 21.65 -17.11 -14.35
N GLU A 134 22.68 -17.48 -13.60
CA GLU A 134 23.86 -18.17 -14.13
C GLU A 134 23.65 -19.71 -14.10
#